data_bc3a33a070305972d0543496cb0a6980
#
_entry.id   bc3a33a070305972d0543496cb0a6980
#
_cell.length_a   1.000
_cell.length_b   1.000
_cell.length_c   1.000
_cell.angle_alpha   90.00
_cell.angle_beta   90.00
_cell.angle_gamma   90.00
#
_symmetry.space_group_name_H-M   'P 1'
#
loop_
_entity.id
_entity.type
_entity.pdbx_description
1 polymer ?
#
loop_
_entity_poly.entity_id
_entity_poly.type
_entity_poly.pdbx_seq_one_letter_code
_entity_poly.pdbx_strand_id
1 'polypeptide(L)'
;MSKPFPIITEVRLTPILIADPPLLNRSGVHQPYTPRLIVEVETETGVLGLGETYGDTTYLERAQELSRALIGMPISAVNAIGRLGRGASTLLDAEPAASGLRGALTTDKVRLSVLSAFEVAVFDALGRHLGVPVHALLGGKVRDAVDYAGYLFYKWAGHPVTESETDEWGAALDPDGVVEQARKFVAHGGFRSLKLKGGVMPPPEECAAIEALAAEFPGIPLRLDPNGGWSLETSLQVAERLHGLVEYLEDPTATVDDMAEVHRRTGIPLATNMIVTSLDEVRPAFDRDAVQIVLSDHHFWGGLLATRDLAAVCRAYGRGLSMHSNTHLGISLAAMTQVAATVDDLRYACDTHYPWQQEDVIAERLAFTAGAVEVSDTPGLGVELDRDALARLHERWKAMPHHRIRDDVAALRRAGPDRAIMPE
;
A
#
# COMPACT_ATOMS: atom_id res chain seq x y z
N MET A 1 5.68 11.41 -41.54
CA MET A 1 4.88 10.39 -40.83
C MET A 1 5.46 10.26 -39.46
N SER A 2 4.68 10.48 -38.39
CA SER A 2 5.14 10.21 -37.04
C SER A 2 5.51 8.72 -36.95
N LYS A 3 6.67 8.39 -36.35
CA LYS A 3 7.01 7.00 -36.07
C LYS A 3 5.92 6.41 -35.18
N PRO A 4 5.40 5.22 -35.48
CA PRO A 4 4.46 4.56 -34.58
C PRO A 4 5.15 4.36 -33.21
N PHE A 5 4.35 4.35 -32.13
CA PHE A 5 4.89 4.01 -30.80
C PHE A 5 5.49 2.60 -30.81
N PRO A 6 6.64 2.38 -30.15
CA PRO A 6 7.27 1.08 -30.12
C PRO A 6 6.36 0.02 -29.49
N ILE A 7 6.49 -1.21 -29.98
CA ILE A 7 5.75 -2.36 -29.48
C ILE A 7 6.54 -3.08 -28.38
N ILE A 8 5.81 -3.70 -27.47
CA ILE A 8 6.36 -4.56 -26.40
C ILE A 8 6.84 -5.86 -27.02
N THR A 9 8.09 -6.20 -26.82
CA THR A 9 8.72 -7.44 -27.32
C THR A 9 8.99 -8.45 -26.23
N GLU A 10 9.17 -7.98 -24.98
CA GLU A 10 9.42 -8.85 -23.84
C GLU A 10 8.78 -8.31 -22.56
N VAL A 11 8.30 -9.23 -21.71
CA VAL A 11 7.87 -8.95 -20.35
C VAL A 11 8.60 -9.92 -19.43
N ARG A 12 9.51 -9.40 -18.60
CA ARG A 12 10.22 -10.18 -17.60
C ARG A 12 9.52 -10.04 -16.24
N LEU A 13 9.33 -11.17 -15.56
CA LEU A 13 8.67 -11.28 -14.27
C LEU A 13 9.68 -11.86 -13.28
N THR A 14 10.16 -11.05 -12.36
CA THR A 14 11.18 -11.44 -11.39
C THR A 14 10.59 -11.41 -9.97
N PRO A 15 10.16 -12.56 -9.42
CA PRO A 15 9.74 -12.63 -8.03
C PRO A 15 10.95 -12.54 -7.11
N ILE A 16 10.79 -11.82 -6.01
CA ILE A 16 11.83 -11.57 -5.01
C ILE A 16 11.29 -11.77 -3.59
N LEU A 17 12.16 -11.95 -2.62
CA LEU A 17 11.86 -11.87 -1.19
C LEU A 17 12.67 -10.73 -0.58
N ILE A 18 11.96 -9.80 0.06
CA ILE A 18 12.56 -8.72 0.87
C ILE A 18 12.45 -9.09 2.36
N ALA A 19 13.40 -8.67 3.17
CA ALA A 19 13.28 -8.76 4.62
C ALA A 19 12.15 -7.85 5.11
N ASP A 20 11.35 -8.34 6.05
CA ASP A 20 10.22 -7.62 6.62
C ASP A 20 10.33 -7.66 8.15
N PRO A 21 10.29 -6.53 8.86
CA PRO A 21 10.40 -6.51 10.32
C PRO A 21 9.18 -7.16 10.99
N PRO A 22 9.31 -7.58 12.28
CA PRO A 22 8.25 -8.28 13.02
C PRO A 22 7.13 -7.33 13.45
N LEU A 23 6.50 -6.66 12.48
CA LEU A 23 5.36 -5.79 12.67
C LEU A 23 4.12 -6.61 13.02
N LEU A 24 3.31 -6.09 13.93
CA LEU A 24 2.08 -6.72 14.34
C LEU A 24 0.90 -6.09 13.62
N ASN A 25 -0.07 -6.91 13.27
CA ASN A 25 -1.33 -6.52 12.68
C ASN A 25 -2.45 -7.43 13.20
N ARG A 26 -3.68 -7.14 12.84
CA ARG A 26 -4.86 -7.93 13.25
C ARG A 26 -4.73 -9.44 13.00
N SER A 27 -4.04 -9.85 11.94
CA SER A 27 -3.92 -11.26 11.56
C SER A 27 -2.78 -11.99 12.26
N GLY A 28 -1.82 -11.26 12.79
CA GLY A 28 -0.66 -11.82 13.46
C GLY A 28 0.60 -10.97 13.33
N VAL A 29 1.75 -11.63 13.24
CA VAL A 29 3.05 -10.99 13.04
C VAL A 29 3.51 -11.17 11.59
N HIS A 30 4.08 -10.13 11.00
CA HIS A 30 4.69 -10.23 9.70
C HIS A 30 5.72 -11.36 9.68
N GLN A 31 5.70 -12.17 8.64
CA GLN A 31 6.72 -13.18 8.45
C GLN A 31 8.08 -12.51 8.11
N PRO A 32 9.23 -13.21 8.33
CA PRO A 32 10.56 -12.61 8.14
C PRO A 32 10.85 -12.07 6.74
N TYR A 33 10.11 -12.55 5.75
CA TYR A 33 10.29 -12.16 4.36
C TYR A 33 8.93 -11.97 3.68
N THR A 34 8.82 -10.90 2.89
CA THR A 34 7.62 -10.60 2.09
C THR A 34 7.92 -10.78 0.61
N PRO A 35 7.08 -11.56 -0.14
CA PRO A 35 7.24 -11.71 -1.57
C PRO A 35 6.77 -10.46 -2.33
N ARG A 36 7.62 -10.00 -3.27
CA ARG A 36 7.28 -8.96 -4.25
C ARG A 36 7.55 -9.47 -5.66
N LEU A 37 6.87 -8.91 -6.64
CA LEU A 37 7.07 -9.19 -8.07
C LEU A 37 7.51 -7.93 -8.79
N ILE A 38 8.69 -7.98 -9.39
CA ILE A 38 9.19 -6.90 -10.25
C ILE A 38 8.86 -7.26 -11.69
N VAL A 39 8.32 -6.28 -12.39
CA VAL A 39 7.91 -6.37 -13.79
C VAL A 39 8.80 -5.45 -14.63
N GLU A 40 9.36 -6.00 -15.68
CA GLU A 40 10.09 -5.23 -16.68
C GLU A 40 9.41 -5.43 -18.03
N VAL A 41 9.05 -4.33 -18.69
CA VAL A 41 8.49 -4.31 -20.04
C VAL A 41 9.55 -3.75 -20.97
N GLU A 42 10.00 -4.54 -21.96
CA GLU A 42 10.97 -4.12 -22.95
C GLU A 42 10.32 -3.98 -24.32
N THR A 43 10.71 -2.92 -25.04
CA THR A 43 10.19 -2.62 -26.38
C THR A 43 11.19 -3.00 -27.46
N GLU A 44 10.74 -3.08 -28.72
CA GLU A 44 11.57 -3.32 -29.91
C GLU A 44 12.71 -2.29 -30.10
N THR A 45 12.61 -1.13 -29.44
CA THR A 45 13.63 -0.08 -29.46
C THR A 45 14.57 -0.14 -28.26
N GLY A 46 14.43 -1.14 -27.39
CA GLY A 46 15.26 -1.31 -26.20
C GLY A 46 14.86 -0.40 -25.03
N VAL A 47 13.73 0.31 -25.12
CA VAL A 47 13.21 1.07 -23.99
C VAL A 47 12.65 0.09 -22.96
N LEU A 48 13.09 0.26 -21.71
CA LEU A 48 12.67 -0.55 -20.57
C LEU A 48 11.75 0.26 -19.66
N GLY A 49 10.65 -0.34 -19.23
CA GLY A 49 9.76 0.20 -18.21
C GLY A 49 9.64 -0.73 -17.03
N LEU A 50 9.49 -0.17 -15.82
CA LEU A 50 9.50 -0.86 -14.55
C LEU A 50 8.12 -0.82 -13.88
N GLY A 51 7.71 -1.94 -13.32
CA GLY A 51 6.51 -2.09 -12.49
C GLY A 51 6.77 -2.99 -11.31
N GLU A 52 5.90 -2.93 -10.32
CA GLU A 52 6.01 -3.71 -9.10
C GLU A 52 4.61 -4.09 -8.59
N THR A 53 4.47 -5.29 -8.03
CA THR A 53 3.26 -5.71 -7.33
C THR A 53 3.55 -6.80 -6.30
N TYR A 54 2.50 -7.39 -5.72
CA TYR A 54 2.61 -8.53 -4.80
C TYR A 54 3.21 -9.74 -5.51
N GLY A 55 4.06 -10.47 -4.79
CA GLY A 55 4.83 -11.60 -5.31
C GLY A 55 4.37 -12.98 -4.84
N ASP A 56 3.22 -13.06 -4.15
CA ASP A 56 2.64 -14.35 -3.77
C ASP A 56 2.40 -15.21 -5.02
N THR A 57 2.46 -16.52 -4.85
CA THR A 57 2.34 -17.49 -5.95
C THR A 57 1.14 -17.22 -6.87
N THR A 58 -0.02 -16.91 -6.30
CA THR A 58 -1.25 -16.59 -7.06
C THR A 58 -1.09 -15.37 -7.97
N TYR A 59 -0.38 -14.32 -7.48
CA TYR A 59 -0.10 -13.12 -8.30
C TYR A 59 0.91 -13.42 -9.40
N LEU A 60 1.95 -14.19 -9.10
CA LEU A 60 2.95 -14.60 -10.08
C LEU A 60 2.34 -15.43 -11.21
N GLU A 61 1.52 -16.43 -10.88
CA GLU A 61 0.81 -17.26 -11.86
C GLU A 61 -0.10 -16.41 -12.76
N ARG A 62 -0.85 -15.47 -12.16
CA ARG A 62 -1.71 -14.56 -12.91
C ARG A 62 -0.90 -13.60 -13.80
N ALA A 63 0.24 -13.12 -13.31
CA ALA A 63 1.14 -12.29 -14.11
C ALA A 63 1.73 -13.06 -15.31
N GLN A 64 2.13 -14.31 -15.11
CA GLN A 64 2.62 -15.17 -16.19
C GLN A 64 1.55 -15.44 -17.28
N GLU A 65 0.29 -15.59 -16.86
CA GLU A 65 -0.82 -15.74 -17.79
C GLU A 65 -1.06 -14.47 -18.61
N LEU A 66 -1.18 -13.33 -17.93
CA LEU A 66 -1.57 -12.06 -18.54
C LEU A 66 -0.44 -11.37 -19.32
N SER A 67 0.82 -11.61 -18.95
CA SER A 67 1.98 -10.98 -19.61
C SER A 67 2.06 -11.28 -21.12
N ARG A 68 1.59 -12.48 -21.52
CA ARG A 68 1.61 -12.89 -22.94
C ARG A 68 0.75 -11.98 -23.82
N ALA A 69 -0.31 -11.41 -23.25
CA ALA A 69 -1.20 -10.52 -23.98
C ALA A 69 -0.61 -9.12 -24.22
N LEU A 70 0.48 -8.76 -23.52
CA LEU A 70 1.17 -7.50 -23.73
C LEU A 70 2.12 -7.53 -24.96
N ILE A 71 2.62 -8.72 -25.31
CA ILE A 71 3.56 -8.87 -26.44
C ILE A 71 2.87 -8.44 -27.75
N GLY A 72 3.52 -7.56 -28.48
CA GLY A 72 3.00 -6.95 -29.71
C GLY A 72 2.10 -5.73 -29.50
N MET A 73 1.74 -5.39 -28.25
CA MET A 73 1.00 -4.16 -27.97
C MET A 73 1.93 -2.94 -28.09
N PRO A 74 1.46 -1.82 -28.67
CA PRO A 74 2.19 -0.57 -28.60
C PRO A 74 2.11 0.03 -27.19
N ILE A 75 3.21 0.61 -26.67
CA ILE A 75 3.25 1.21 -25.34
C ILE A 75 2.26 2.38 -25.15
N SER A 76 1.69 2.92 -26.22
CA SER A 76 0.60 3.91 -26.16
C SER A 76 -0.78 3.32 -25.84
N ALA A 77 -0.92 1.99 -25.87
CA ALA A 77 -2.23 1.33 -25.66
C ALA A 77 -2.56 1.08 -24.17
N VAL A 78 -2.22 2.01 -23.28
CA VAL A 78 -2.36 1.84 -21.83
C VAL A 78 -3.78 1.42 -21.42
N ASN A 79 -4.81 2.06 -21.96
CA ASN A 79 -6.22 1.71 -21.66
C ASN A 79 -6.61 0.26 -22.03
N ALA A 80 -5.87 -0.39 -22.94
CA ALA A 80 -6.15 -1.77 -23.30
C ALA A 80 -5.70 -2.74 -22.20
N ILE A 81 -4.69 -2.37 -21.40
CA ILE A 81 -4.18 -3.20 -20.29
C ILE A 81 -5.29 -3.49 -19.28
N GLY A 82 -6.03 -2.48 -18.85
CA GLY A 82 -7.12 -2.62 -17.89
C GLY A 82 -8.27 -3.55 -18.33
N ARG A 83 -8.28 -3.98 -19.59
CA ARG A 83 -9.28 -4.91 -20.14
C ARG A 83 -8.83 -6.37 -20.19
N LEU A 84 -7.53 -6.63 -19.96
CA LEU A 84 -6.97 -7.96 -20.04
C LEU A 84 -7.57 -8.87 -18.96
N GLY A 85 -7.88 -10.11 -19.33
CA GLY A 85 -8.33 -11.14 -18.41
C GLY A 85 -9.62 -10.85 -17.65
N ARG A 86 -10.49 -9.95 -18.15
CA ARG A 86 -11.81 -9.70 -17.54
C ARG A 86 -12.66 -10.96 -17.53
N GLY A 87 -13.30 -11.23 -16.40
CA GLY A 87 -14.20 -12.35 -16.19
C GLY A 87 -15.05 -12.08 -14.94
N ALA A 88 -15.90 -13.05 -14.56
CA ALA A 88 -16.61 -12.98 -13.29
C ALA A 88 -15.62 -13.02 -12.12
N SER A 89 -15.80 -12.13 -11.15
CA SER A 89 -15.01 -12.12 -9.92
C SER A 89 -15.48 -13.25 -9.00
N THR A 90 -14.54 -14.03 -8.49
CA THR A 90 -14.81 -15.11 -7.52
C THR A 90 -13.90 -14.95 -6.31
N LEU A 91 -14.41 -15.32 -5.13
CA LEU A 91 -13.57 -15.44 -3.94
C LEU A 91 -12.51 -16.53 -4.18
N LEU A 92 -11.29 -16.23 -3.77
CA LEU A 92 -10.23 -17.23 -3.72
C LEU A 92 -10.23 -17.86 -2.33
N ASP A 93 -10.07 -19.17 -2.28
CA ASP A 93 -9.75 -19.90 -1.05
C ASP A 93 -8.31 -19.55 -0.66
N ALA A 94 -8.14 -18.32 -0.17
CA ALA A 94 -6.87 -17.85 0.34
C ALA A 94 -6.78 -18.21 1.83
N GLU A 95 -5.59 -18.52 2.29
CA GLU A 95 -5.31 -18.63 3.72
C GLU A 95 -5.82 -17.37 4.45
N PRO A 96 -6.43 -17.51 5.64
CA PRO A 96 -7.07 -16.40 6.35
C PRO A 96 -6.20 -15.16 6.52
N ALA A 97 -4.89 -15.34 6.61
CA ALA A 97 -3.94 -14.23 6.76
C ALA A 97 -3.86 -13.33 5.52
N ALA A 98 -3.87 -13.90 4.32
CA ALA A 98 -3.83 -13.11 3.09
C ALA A 98 -5.12 -12.32 2.87
N SER A 99 -6.27 -12.83 3.31
CA SER A 99 -7.55 -12.14 3.25
C SER A 99 -7.69 -11.08 4.37
N GLY A 100 -7.13 -11.31 5.55
CA GLY A 100 -7.26 -10.41 6.70
C GLY A 100 -6.60 -9.03 6.51
N LEU A 101 -5.45 -8.97 5.84
CA LEU A 101 -4.69 -7.74 5.63
C LEU A 101 -5.11 -6.94 4.41
N ARG A 102 -5.69 -7.59 3.41
CA ARG A 102 -6.04 -6.98 2.12
C ARG A 102 -7.55 -6.97 1.89
N GLY A 103 -8.35 -7.22 2.94
CA GLY A 103 -9.77 -7.55 2.80
C GLY A 103 -9.98 -8.86 2.04
N ALA A 104 -11.20 -9.14 1.62
CA ALA A 104 -11.50 -10.33 0.83
C ALA A 104 -10.65 -10.39 -0.45
N LEU A 105 -9.89 -11.48 -0.64
CA LEU A 105 -9.12 -11.70 -1.85
C LEU A 105 -10.01 -12.32 -2.93
N THR A 106 -10.14 -11.63 -4.05
CA THR A 106 -10.90 -12.09 -5.22
C THR A 106 -10.00 -12.27 -6.43
N THR A 107 -10.44 -13.08 -7.39
CA THR A 107 -9.72 -13.21 -8.66
C THR A 107 -9.57 -11.88 -9.38
N ASP A 108 -10.55 -10.98 -9.24
CA ASP A 108 -10.47 -9.64 -9.85
C ASP A 108 -9.46 -8.75 -9.13
N LYS A 109 -9.38 -8.81 -7.80
CA LYS A 109 -8.38 -8.06 -7.02
C LYS A 109 -6.95 -8.48 -7.37
N VAL A 110 -6.70 -9.80 -7.51
CA VAL A 110 -5.41 -10.31 -7.99
C VAL A 110 -5.12 -9.84 -9.40
N ARG A 111 -6.10 -9.95 -10.31
CA ARG A 111 -5.98 -9.47 -11.69
C ARG A 111 -5.65 -7.98 -11.74
N LEU A 112 -6.38 -7.14 -11.03
CA LEU A 112 -6.17 -5.68 -11.00
C LEU A 112 -4.79 -5.32 -10.48
N SER A 113 -4.32 -5.99 -9.43
CA SER A 113 -2.97 -5.74 -8.89
C SER A 113 -1.86 -6.10 -9.89
N VAL A 114 -2.05 -7.18 -10.65
CA VAL A 114 -1.10 -7.56 -11.72
C VAL A 114 -1.17 -6.56 -12.87
N LEU A 115 -2.37 -6.18 -13.31
CA LEU A 115 -2.54 -5.20 -14.39
C LEU A 115 -2.00 -3.83 -14.01
N SER A 116 -2.08 -3.45 -12.74
CA SER A 116 -1.44 -2.24 -12.23
C SER A 116 0.06 -2.24 -12.47
N ALA A 117 0.76 -3.34 -12.16
CA ALA A 117 2.19 -3.43 -12.42
C ALA A 117 2.53 -3.32 -13.91
N PHE A 118 1.71 -3.91 -14.77
CA PHE A 118 1.86 -3.79 -16.22
C PHE A 118 1.60 -2.36 -16.72
N GLU A 119 0.54 -1.73 -16.23
CA GLU A 119 0.21 -0.35 -16.56
C GLU A 119 1.33 0.60 -16.14
N VAL A 120 1.83 0.47 -14.91
CA VAL A 120 2.94 1.27 -14.38
C VAL A 120 4.19 1.08 -15.23
N ALA A 121 4.56 -0.17 -15.57
CA ALA A 121 5.70 -0.45 -16.42
C ALA A 121 5.55 0.14 -17.83
N VAL A 122 4.35 0.10 -18.39
CA VAL A 122 4.08 0.70 -19.71
C VAL A 122 4.10 2.22 -19.64
N PHE A 123 3.60 2.85 -18.56
CA PHE A 123 3.74 4.29 -18.35
C PHE A 123 5.19 4.72 -18.19
N ASP A 124 6.00 3.94 -17.46
CA ASP A 124 7.44 4.20 -17.34
C ASP A 124 8.12 4.13 -18.72
N ALA A 125 7.88 3.05 -19.48
CA ALA A 125 8.42 2.92 -20.83
C ALA A 125 7.97 4.06 -21.77
N LEU A 126 6.69 4.44 -21.71
CA LEU A 126 6.13 5.53 -22.51
C LEU A 126 6.76 6.88 -22.14
N GLY A 127 6.91 7.15 -20.85
CA GLY A 127 7.55 8.35 -20.34
C GLY A 127 9.02 8.45 -20.78
N ARG A 128 9.78 7.36 -20.64
CA ARG A 128 11.17 7.25 -21.12
C ARG A 128 11.27 7.43 -22.62
N HIS A 129 10.38 6.82 -23.40
CA HIS A 129 10.34 6.97 -24.86
C HIS A 129 10.08 8.41 -25.31
N LEU A 130 9.18 9.11 -24.64
CA LEU A 130 8.80 10.49 -24.95
C LEU A 130 9.72 11.54 -24.30
N GLY A 131 10.58 11.14 -23.35
CA GLY A 131 11.44 12.05 -22.60
C GLY A 131 10.67 12.90 -21.58
N VAL A 132 9.56 12.37 -21.02
CA VAL A 132 8.72 13.06 -20.04
C VAL A 132 8.46 12.19 -18.81
N PRO A 133 8.23 12.78 -17.61
CA PRO A 133 7.85 12.03 -16.42
C PRO A 133 6.43 11.47 -16.52
N VAL A 134 6.12 10.44 -15.72
CA VAL A 134 4.78 9.80 -15.73
C VAL A 134 3.68 10.79 -15.37
N HIS A 135 3.89 11.69 -14.41
CA HIS A 135 2.86 12.70 -14.07
C HIS A 135 2.46 13.56 -15.30
N ALA A 136 3.40 13.86 -16.22
CA ALA A 136 3.08 14.63 -17.42
C ALA A 136 2.13 13.86 -18.35
N LEU A 137 2.25 12.52 -18.42
CA LEU A 137 1.32 11.66 -19.15
C LEU A 137 -0.06 11.58 -18.50
N LEU A 138 -0.12 11.86 -17.20
CA LEU A 138 -1.35 11.89 -16.42
C LEU A 138 -1.98 13.29 -16.31
N GLY A 139 -1.52 14.27 -17.09
CA GLY A 139 -2.08 15.62 -17.14
C GLY A 139 -1.27 16.70 -16.43
N GLY A 140 -0.12 16.34 -15.86
CA GLY A 140 0.79 17.25 -15.16
C GLY A 140 0.62 17.27 -13.65
N LYS A 141 1.71 17.57 -12.94
CA LYS A 141 1.71 17.69 -11.48
C LYS A 141 1.12 19.05 -11.05
N VAL A 142 0.43 19.04 -9.92
CA VAL A 142 -0.12 20.23 -9.23
C VAL A 142 0.61 20.50 -7.92
N ARG A 143 1.60 19.68 -7.57
CA ARG A 143 2.50 19.80 -6.41
C ARG A 143 3.87 19.23 -6.72
N ASP A 144 4.90 19.80 -6.11
CA ASP A 144 6.30 19.36 -6.31
C ASP A 144 6.74 18.28 -5.32
N ALA A 145 5.95 18.03 -4.27
CA ALA A 145 6.18 16.97 -3.30
C ALA A 145 4.83 16.39 -2.82
N VAL A 146 4.84 15.12 -2.44
CA VAL A 146 3.68 14.40 -1.91
C VAL A 146 3.93 14.07 -0.45
N ASP A 147 3.00 14.49 0.42
CA ASP A 147 3.07 14.21 1.85
C ASP A 147 2.73 12.74 2.16
N TYR A 148 3.50 12.15 3.08
CA TYR A 148 3.31 10.81 3.58
C TYR A 148 3.15 10.79 5.10
N ALA A 149 2.37 9.83 5.61
CA ALA A 149 2.22 9.59 7.02
C ALA A 149 3.31 8.61 7.52
N GLY A 150 3.89 8.91 8.68
CA GLY A 150 4.69 7.95 9.41
C GLY A 150 3.80 6.80 9.89
N TYR A 151 3.96 5.62 9.29
CA TYR A 151 3.10 4.47 9.55
C TYR A 151 3.68 3.64 10.69
N LEU A 152 3.13 3.80 11.88
CA LEU A 152 3.54 3.16 13.12
C LEU A 152 2.87 1.79 13.26
N PHE A 153 3.57 0.87 13.92
CA PHE A 153 3.10 -0.48 14.20
C PHE A 153 3.45 -0.88 15.61
N TYR A 154 2.58 -1.63 16.26
CA TYR A 154 3.04 -2.50 17.33
C TYR A 154 4.06 -3.48 16.75
N LYS A 155 5.14 -3.73 17.47
CA LYS A 155 6.28 -4.43 16.91
C LYS A 155 7.09 -5.16 17.99
N TRP A 156 7.51 -6.37 17.70
CA TRP A 156 8.51 -7.04 18.52
C TRP A 156 9.93 -6.53 18.23
N ALA A 157 10.85 -6.70 19.20
CA ALA A 157 12.25 -6.31 19.04
C ALA A 157 12.95 -7.07 17.91
N GLY A 158 12.61 -8.34 17.71
CA GLY A 158 13.15 -9.21 16.67
C GLY A 158 12.16 -10.29 16.28
N HIS A 159 12.41 -10.97 15.16
CA HIS A 159 11.56 -12.06 14.72
C HIS A 159 11.60 -13.23 15.70
N PRO A 160 10.43 -13.79 16.05
CA PRO A 160 10.37 -14.87 17.05
C PRO A 160 10.88 -16.23 16.54
N VAL A 161 10.99 -16.41 15.23
CA VAL A 161 11.28 -17.69 14.56
C VAL A 161 12.59 -17.68 13.77
N THR A 162 13.28 -16.55 13.73
CA THR A 162 14.60 -16.42 13.10
C THR A 162 15.54 -15.74 14.07
N GLU A 163 16.80 -16.10 14.09
CA GLU A 163 17.86 -15.32 14.72
C GLU A 163 18.15 -14.08 13.84
N SER A 164 17.13 -13.24 13.65
CA SER A 164 17.31 -11.98 12.96
C SER A 164 17.94 -10.97 13.92
N GLU A 165 18.86 -10.19 13.40
CA GLU A 165 19.40 -9.04 14.11
C GLU A 165 18.23 -8.10 14.50
N THR A 166 18.33 -7.49 15.68
CA THR A 166 17.40 -6.44 16.10
C THR A 166 17.61 -5.24 15.18
N ASP A 167 16.53 -4.74 14.62
CA ASP A 167 16.58 -3.52 13.80
C ASP A 167 16.68 -2.25 14.68
N GLU A 168 16.95 -1.12 14.05
CA GLU A 168 17.08 0.19 14.72
C GLU A 168 15.78 0.68 15.38
N TRP A 169 14.63 0.12 14.97
CA TRP A 169 13.31 0.55 15.45
C TRP A 169 12.99 0.05 16.86
N GLY A 170 13.54 -1.09 17.28
CA GLY A 170 13.31 -1.68 18.59
C GLY A 170 11.90 -2.29 18.74
N ALA A 171 11.47 -2.53 19.98
CA ALA A 171 10.12 -2.97 20.29
C ALA A 171 9.17 -1.78 20.50
N ALA A 172 7.89 -1.98 20.17
CA ALA A 172 6.81 -1.03 20.45
C ALA A 172 5.54 -1.84 20.79
N LEU A 173 5.32 -2.16 22.07
CA LEU A 173 4.24 -3.02 22.55
C LEU A 173 3.31 -2.31 23.53
N ASP A 174 3.57 -1.05 23.81
CA ASP A 174 2.82 -0.19 24.71
C ASP A 174 2.84 1.27 24.20
N PRO A 175 2.10 2.19 24.81
CA PRO A 175 2.05 3.59 24.39
C PRO A 175 3.43 4.27 24.34
N ASP A 176 4.32 3.99 25.29
CA ASP A 176 5.65 4.58 25.35
C ASP A 176 6.53 4.10 24.17
N GLY A 177 6.48 2.81 23.85
CA GLY A 177 7.17 2.24 22.70
C GLY A 177 6.66 2.80 21.37
N VAL A 178 5.36 3.01 21.24
CA VAL A 178 4.75 3.64 20.04
C VAL A 178 5.20 5.10 19.91
N VAL A 179 5.25 5.86 21.01
CA VAL A 179 5.76 7.25 21.01
C VAL A 179 7.23 7.29 20.63
N GLU A 180 8.06 6.39 21.16
CA GLU A 180 9.48 6.33 20.81
C GLU A 180 9.70 6.00 19.33
N GLN A 181 8.89 5.10 18.78
CA GLN A 181 8.87 4.80 17.35
C GLN A 181 8.49 6.05 16.53
N ALA A 182 7.46 6.78 16.96
CA ALA A 182 7.03 8.02 16.30
C ALA A 182 8.12 9.10 16.33
N ARG A 183 8.86 9.26 17.44
CA ARG A 183 10.02 10.17 17.53
C ARG A 183 11.05 9.84 16.45
N LYS A 184 11.33 8.56 16.21
CA LYS A 184 12.26 8.14 15.16
C LYS A 184 11.75 8.50 13.77
N PHE A 185 10.47 8.26 13.47
CA PHE A 185 9.86 8.69 12.20
C PHE A 185 9.94 10.18 11.99
N VAL A 186 9.62 10.98 13.00
CA VAL A 186 9.72 12.44 12.93
C VAL A 186 11.18 12.90 12.80
N ALA A 187 12.11 12.30 13.54
CA ALA A 187 13.52 12.66 13.47
C ALA A 187 14.18 12.32 12.12
N HIS A 188 13.90 11.13 11.55
CA HIS A 188 14.55 10.67 10.33
C HIS A 188 13.91 11.22 9.05
N GLY A 189 12.58 11.24 8.98
CA GLY A 189 11.85 11.62 7.77
C GLY A 189 11.11 12.95 7.85
N GLY A 190 11.02 13.56 9.05
CA GLY A 190 10.27 14.79 9.26
C GLY A 190 8.77 14.63 9.09
N PHE A 191 8.23 13.44 9.33
CA PHE A 191 6.81 13.12 9.13
C PHE A 191 5.91 14.04 9.94
N ARG A 192 4.87 14.57 9.28
CA ARG A 192 3.92 15.55 9.83
C ARG A 192 2.50 15.00 9.97
N SER A 193 2.32 13.73 9.74
CA SER A 193 1.12 12.94 10.00
C SER A 193 1.56 11.56 10.46
N LEU A 194 0.85 10.97 11.42
CA LEU A 194 1.18 9.66 11.97
C LEU A 194 -0.04 8.75 11.91
N LYS A 195 0.17 7.51 11.49
CA LYS A 195 -0.85 6.46 11.46
C LYS A 195 -0.39 5.29 12.32
N LEU A 196 -1.22 4.83 13.25
CA LEU A 196 -0.97 3.61 14.03
C LEU A 196 -1.79 2.45 13.45
N LYS A 197 -1.12 1.33 13.16
CA LYS A 197 -1.79 0.07 12.85
C LYS A 197 -2.35 -0.53 14.14
N GLY A 198 -3.66 -0.53 14.25
CA GLY A 198 -4.41 -1.08 15.37
C GLY A 198 -4.97 -2.48 15.09
N GLY A 199 -5.92 -2.90 15.91
CA GLY A 199 -6.49 -4.25 15.90
C GLY A 199 -5.49 -5.30 16.43
N VAL A 200 -4.53 -4.89 17.22
CA VAL A 200 -3.43 -5.70 17.76
C VAL A 200 -3.55 -5.82 19.29
N MET A 201 -3.73 -4.67 19.95
CA MET A 201 -3.87 -4.58 21.39
C MET A 201 -5.35 -4.46 21.79
N PRO A 202 -5.71 -4.68 23.06
CA PRO A 202 -7.04 -4.33 23.55
C PRO A 202 -7.38 -2.87 23.22
N PRO A 203 -8.59 -2.56 22.73
CA PRO A 203 -8.94 -1.22 22.25
C PRO A 203 -8.67 -0.08 23.25
N PRO A 204 -8.81 -0.26 24.58
CA PRO A 204 -8.42 0.78 25.54
C PRO A 204 -6.93 1.12 25.53
N GLU A 205 -6.05 0.15 25.24
CA GLU A 205 -4.60 0.35 25.14
C GLU A 205 -4.22 1.05 23.83
N GLU A 206 -4.89 0.72 22.73
CA GLU A 206 -4.72 1.44 21.45
C GLU A 206 -5.17 2.90 21.56
N CYS A 207 -6.26 3.17 22.28
CA CYS A 207 -6.66 4.53 22.60
C CYS A 207 -5.59 5.26 23.43
N ALA A 208 -5.02 4.60 24.45
CA ALA A 208 -3.95 5.19 25.26
C ALA A 208 -2.70 5.51 24.41
N ALA A 209 -2.37 4.70 23.42
CA ALA A 209 -1.27 4.98 22.48
C ALA A 209 -1.57 6.23 21.62
N ILE A 210 -2.80 6.39 21.11
CA ILE A 210 -3.19 7.62 20.37
C ILE A 210 -3.18 8.84 21.28
N GLU A 211 -3.67 8.74 22.51
CA GLU A 211 -3.63 9.82 23.50
C GLU A 211 -2.19 10.24 23.83
N ALA A 212 -1.28 9.26 23.99
CA ALA A 212 0.14 9.52 24.22
C ALA A 212 0.81 10.20 22.99
N LEU A 213 0.49 9.75 21.77
CA LEU A 213 0.95 10.41 20.54
C LEU A 213 0.42 11.84 20.43
N ALA A 214 -0.86 12.09 20.76
CA ALA A 214 -1.44 13.44 20.74
C ALA A 214 -0.78 14.38 21.75
N ALA A 215 -0.40 13.87 22.93
CA ALA A 215 0.30 14.62 23.95
C ALA A 215 1.75 14.97 23.54
N GLU A 216 2.47 14.01 22.94
CA GLU A 216 3.86 14.18 22.50
C GLU A 216 3.98 15.07 21.27
N PHE A 217 3.04 14.94 20.31
CA PHE A 217 3.06 15.63 19.02
C PHE A 217 1.82 16.51 18.83
N PRO A 218 1.66 17.60 19.59
CA PRO A 218 0.45 18.41 19.51
C PRO A 218 0.29 19.03 18.13
N GLY A 219 -0.87 18.81 17.53
CA GLY A 219 -1.25 19.33 16.22
C GLY A 219 -0.79 18.49 15.02
N ILE A 220 -0.08 17.39 15.23
CA ILE A 220 0.15 16.41 14.16
C ILE A 220 -1.12 15.58 13.95
N PRO A 221 -1.66 15.48 12.70
CA PRO A 221 -2.77 14.58 12.38
C PRO A 221 -2.46 13.13 12.74
N LEU A 222 -3.35 12.50 13.51
CA LEU A 222 -3.24 11.11 13.95
C LEU A 222 -4.31 10.25 13.32
N ARG A 223 -4.01 8.99 13.05
CA ARG A 223 -4.91 8.00 12.47
C ARG A 223 -4.75 6.68 13.18
N LEU A 224 -5.85 5.92 13.30
CA LEU A 224 -5.85 4.57 13.86
C LEU A 224 -6.58 3.64 12.91
N ASP A 225 -5.96 2.50 12.60
CA ASP A 225 -6.43 1.54 11.59
C ASP A 225 -6.49 0.11 12.17
N PRO A 226 -7.62 -0.32 12.75
CA PRO A 226 -7.80 -1.68 13.25
C PRO A 226 -8.14 -2.71 12.18
N ASN A 227 -8.14 -2.33 10.91
CA ASN A 227 -8.30 -3.22 9.76
C ASN A 227 -9.60 -4.05 9.79
N GLY A 228 -10.74 -3.43 10.15
CA GLY A 228 -12.04 -4.08 10.29
C GLY A 228 -12.10 -5.06 11.49
N GLY A 229 -11.25 -4.86 12.49
CA GLY A 229 -11.07 -5.78 13.61
C GLY A 229 -12.11 -5.66 14.71
N TRP A 230 -12.81 -4.53 14.82
CA TRP A 230 -13.68 -4.26 15.94
C TRP A 230 -15.16 -4.50 15.64
N SER A 231 -15.92 -4.79 16.70
CA SER A 231 -17.39 -4.76 16.65
C SER A 231 -17.89 -3.32 16.53
N LEU A 232 -19.16 -3.16 16.13
CA LEU A 232 -19.82 -1.85 16.14
C LEU A 232 -19.74 -1.17 17.51
N GLU A 233 -19.99 -1.93 18.61
CA GLU A 233 -19.96 -1.39 19.96
C GLU A 233 -18.56 -0.90 20.36
N THR A 234 -17.51 -1.70 20.12
CA THR A 234 -16.11 -1.31 20.35
C THR A 234 -15.75 -0.07 19.52
N SER A 235 -16.13 -0.04 18.25
CA SER A 235 -15.84 1.08 17.35
C SER A 235 -16.49 2.39 17.83
N LEU A 236 -17.71 2.31 18.37
CA LEU A 236 -18.39 3.46 18.94
C LEU A 236 -17.68 3.98 20.22
N GLN A 237 -17.27 3.08 21.12
CA GLN A 237 -16.52 3.44 22.33
C GLN A 237 -15.19 4.10 22.00
N VAL A 238 -14.45 3.53 21.06
CA VAL A 238 -13.16 4.10 20.58
C VAL A 238 -13.38 5.44 19.91
N ALA A 239 -14.37 5.55 19.03
CA ALA A 239 -14.68 6.79 18.32
C ALA A 239 -15.07 7.92 19.28
N GLU A 240 -15.88 7.63 20.32
CA GLU A 240 -16.23 8.59 21.37
C GLU A 240 -14.98 9.04 22.16
N ARG A 241 -14.09 8.10 22.53
CA ARG A 241 -12.88 8.41 23.30
C ARG A 241 -11.86 9.21 22.50
N LEU A 242 -11.70 8.90 21.22
CA LEU A 242 -10.70 9.55 20.35
C LEU A 242 -11.25 10.75 19.58
N HIS A 243 -12.50 11.15 19.83
CA HIS A 243 -13.12 12.28 19.14
C HIS A 243 -12.29 13.56 19.33
N GLY A 244 -11.90 14.19 18.20
CA GLY A 244 -11.07 15.39 18.20
C GLY A 244 -9.57 15.15 18.36
N LEU A 245 -9.13 13.90 18.61
CA LEU A 245 -7.71 13.54 18.65
C LEU A 245 -7.21 12.94 17.32
N VAL A 246 -8.08 12.25 16.58
CA VAL A 246 -7.70 11.64 15.31
C VAL A 246 -8.29 12.43 14.12
N GLU A 247 -7.54 12.45 13.03
CA GLU A 247 -7.99 12.99 11.75
C GLU A 247 -9.11 12.11 11.15
N TYR A 248 -8.97 10.80 11.30
CA TYR A 248 -9.98 9.80 10.98
C TYR A 248 -9.69 8.44 11.63
N LEU A 249 -10.70 7.58 11.71
CA LEU A 249 -10.53 6.14 11.93
C LEU A 249 -10.62 5.42 10.59
N GLU A 250 -9.70 4.48 10.33
CA GLU A 250 -9.66 3.68 9.11
C GLU A 250 -10.20 2.28 9.36
N ASP A 251 -11.22 1.90 8.59
CA ASP A 251 -11.85 0.57 8.68
C ASP A 251 -12.03 0.05 10.13
N PRO A 252 -12.71 0.81 11.04
CA PRO A 252 -12.93 0.33 12.40
C PRO A 252 -13.80 -0.94 12.43
N THR A 253 -14.76 -1.07 11.51
CA THR A 253 -15.62 -2.25 11.34
C THR A 253 -15.48 -2.83 9.94
N ALA A 254 -16.00 -4.06 9.76
CA ALA A 254 -15.87 -4.79 8.51
C ALA A 254 -17.03 -4.60 7.52
N THR A 255 -18.07 -3.83 7.89
CA THR A 255 -19.27 -3.65 7.04
C THR A 255 -19.60 -2.19 6.76
N VAL A 256 -20.19 -1.94 5.59
CA VAL A 256 -20.67 -0.59 5.21
C VAL A 256 -21.71 -0.07 6.20
N ASP A 257 -22.62 -0.92 6.67
CA ASP A 257 -23.70 -0.52 7.56
C ASP A 257 -23.17 -0.13 8.95
N ASP A 258 -22.21 -0.88 9.49
CA ASP A 258 -21.57 -0.54 10.78
C ASP A 258 -20.72 0.73 10.65
N MET A 259 -19.97 0.90 9.57
CA MET A 259 -19.23 2.14 9.29
C MET A 259 -20.18 3.35 9.26
N ALA A 260 -21.31 3.24 8.55
CA ALA A 260 -22.31 4.30 8.49
C ALA A 260 -22.88 4.62 9.88
N GLU A 261 -23.13 3.60 10.72
CA GLU A 261 -23.65 3.77 12.07
C GLU A 261 -22.64 4.43 13.01
N VAL A 262 -21.33 4.06 12.90
CA VAL A 262 -20.26 4.73 13.66
C VAL A 262 -20.20 6.20 13.30
N HIS A 263 -20.12 6.54 12.00
CA HIS A 263 -20.08 7.94 11.58
C HIS A 263 -21.33 8.72 12.01
N ARG A 264 -22.51 8.16 11.80
CA ARG A 264 -23.78 8.78 12.14
C ARG A 264 -23.91 9.13 13.63
N ARG A 265 -23.38 8.26 14.52
CA ARG A 265 -23.49 8.44 15.97
C ARG A 265 -22.41 9.33 16.56
N THR A 266 -21.22 9.30 16.01
CA THR A 266 -20.06 9.97 16.60
C THR A 266 -19.62 11.22 15.81
N GLY A 267 -19.97 11.32 14.52
CA GLY A 267 -19.49 12.37 13.64
C GLY A 267 -18.00 12.28 13.28
N ILE A 268 -17.28 11.24 13.77
CA ILE A 268 -15.87 11.05 13.46
C ILE A 268 -15.72 10.71 11.97
N PRO A 269 -14.76 11.31 11.23
CA PRO A 269 -14.50 10.90 9.85
C PRO A 269 -13.99 9.46 9.79
N LEU A 270 -14.48 8.70 8.81
CA LEU A 270 -14.05 7.34 8.55
C LEU A 270 -13.36 7.22 7.20
N ALA A 271 -12.23 6.52 7.18
CA ALA A 271 -11.52 6.19 5.96
C ALA A 271 -11.59 4.69 5.68
N THR A 272 -11.33 4.31 4.43
CA THR A 272 -11.30 2.89 4.05
C THR A 272 -10.30 2.58 2.93
N ASN A 273 -9.62 1.44 3.07
CA ASN A 273 -8.95 0.73 1.99
C ASN A 273 -9.54 -0.67 1.76
N MET A 274 -10.58 -1.06 2.54
CA MET A 274 -11.11 -2.43 2.53
C MET A 274 -12.56 -2.50 2.02
N ILE A 275 -13.40 -1.51 2.34
CA ILE A 275 -14.84 -1.52 2.05
C ILE A 275 -15.14 -0.93 0.65
N VAL A 276 -14.31 0.02 0.19
CA VAL A 276 -14.40 0.61 -1.14
C VAL A 276 -13.10 0.34 -1.89
N THR A 277 -13.08 -0.72 -2.66
CA THR A 277 -11.92 -1.18 -3.46
C THR A 277 -12.24 -1.28 -4.96
N SER A 278 -13.46 -0.95 -5.36
CA SER A 278 -13.92 -0.89 -6.74
C SER A 278 -14.98 0.20 -6.93
N LEU A 279 -15.20 0.63 -8.17
CA LEU A 279 -16.21 1.64 -8.48
C LEU A 279 -17.63 1.17 -8.13
N ASP A 280 -17.91 -0.14 -8.16
CA ASP A 280 -19.22 -0.71 -7.83
C ASP A 280 -19.55 -0.57 -6.34
N GLU A 281 -18.53 -0.48 -5.48
CA GLU A 281 -18.66 -0.32 -4.02
C GLU A 281 -18.78 1.14 -3.60
N VAL A 282 -18.39 2.09 -4.45
CA VAL A 282 -18.42 3.53 -4.16
C VAL A 282 -19.83 4.00 -3.81
N ARG A 283 -20.79 3.76 -4.70
CA ARG A 283 -22.16 4.27 -4.51
C ARG A 283 -22.84 3.70 -3.26
N PRO A 284 -22.82 2.39 -3.00
CA PRO A 284 -23.39 1.84 -1.76
C PRO A 284 -22.81 2.44 -0.48
N ALA A 285 -21.51 2.71 -0.45
CA ALA A 285 -20.83 3.29 0.71
C ALA A 285 -21.12 4.79 0.87
N PHE A 286 -21.11 5.55 -0.24
CA PHE A 286 -21.29 7.01 -0.20
C PHE A 286 -22.73 7.40 0.04
N ASP A 287 -23.71 6.69 -0.54
CA ASP A 287 -25.14 6.95 -0.32
C ASP A 287 -25.56 6.70 1.15
N ARG A 288 -24.81 5.84 1.87
CA ARG A 288 -25.01 5.58 3.30
C ARG A 288 -24.18 6.49 4.23
N ASP A 289 -23.38 7.38 3.66
CA ASP A 289 -22.43 8.21 4.41
C ASP A 289 -21.44 7.38 5.28
N ALA A 290 -21.12 6.16 4.82
CA ALA A 290 -20.29 5.23 5.55
C ALA A 290 -18.80 5.58 5.50
N VAL A 291 -18.36 6.32 4.46
CA VAL A 291 -16.96 6.63 4.19
C VAL A 291 -16.81 8.09 3.78
N GLN A 292 -15.94 8.80 4.48
CA GLN A 292 -15.60 10.19 4.17
C GLN A 292 -14.28 10.31 3.40
N ILE A 293 -13.39 9.33 3.53
CA ILE A 293 -12.09 9.30 2.85
C ILE A 293 -11.87 7.91 2.24
N VAL A 294 -11.53 7.84 0.96
CA VAL A 294 -11.06 6.59 0.33
C VAL A 294 -9.55 6.60 0.28
N LEU A 295 -8.94 5.50 0.73
CA LEU A 295 -7.51 5.26 0.65
C LEU A 295 -7.26 4.38 -0.58
N SER A 296 -7.00 5.01 -1.72
CA SER A 296 -6.68 4.30 -2.96
C SER A 296 -5.36 3.56 -2.84
N ASP A 297 -5.29 2.37 -3.39
CA ASP A 297 -4.02 1.69 -3.67
C ASP A 297 -4.00 1.38 -5.15
N HIS A 298 -3.05 1.95 -5.89
CA HIS A 298 -2.98 1.76 -7.33
C HIS A 298 -2.90 0.28 -7.74
N HIS A 299 -2.39 -0.61 -6.86
CA HIS A 299 -2.43 -2.05 -7.10
C HIS A 299 -3.87 -2.57 -7.11
N PHE A 300 -4.62 -2.35 -6.02
CA PHE A 300 -5.99 -2.88 -5.90
C PHE A 300 -6.95 -2.27 -6.89
N TRP A 301 -6.76 -0.99 -7.22
CA TRP A 301 -7.60 -0.26 -8.16
C TRP A 301 -7.27 -0.54 -9.62
N GLY A 302 -6.13 -1.22 -9.90
CA GLY A 302 -5.77 -1.64 -11.25
C GLY A 302 -5.02 -0.61 -12.06
N GLY A 303 -4.30 0.32 -11.40
CA GLY A 303 -3.36 1.23 -12.02
C GLY A 303 -3.53 2.70 -11.67
N LEU A 304 -2.71 3.53 -12.29
CA LEU A 304 -2.67 4.97 -12.07
C LEU A 304 -3.89 5.68 -12.67
N LEU A 305 -4.39 5.21 -13.83
CA LEU A 305 -5.60 5.76 -14.44
C LEU A 305 -6.82 5.52 -13.57
N ALA A 306 -6.99 4.31 -13.02
CA ALA A 306 -8.09 4.00 -12.12
C ALA A 306 -8.05 4.84 -10.84
N THR A 307 -6.86 5.12 -10.31
CA THR A 307 -6.66 6.04 -9.17
C THR A 307 -7.12 7.46 -9.52
N ARG A 308 -6.82 7.93 -10.71
CA ARG A 308 -7.29 9.25 -11.19
C ARG A 308 -8.81 9.31 -11.39
N ASP A 309 -9.39 8.25 -11.92
CA ASP A 309 -10.85 8.14 -12.06
C ASP A 309 -11.53 8.17 -10.70
N LEU A 310 -11.00 7.43 -9.71
CA LEU A 310 -11.47 7.48 -8.32
C LEU A 310 -11.37 8.89 -7.74
N ALA A 311 -10.26 9.60 -7.96
CA ALA A 311 -10.09 10.98 -7.48
C ALA A 311 -11.19 11.90 -8.00
N ALA A 312 -11.58 11.77 -9.28
CA ALA A 312 -12.68 12.53 -9.86
C ALA A 312 -14.04 12.17 -9.23
N VAL A 313 -14.26 10.89 -8.94
CA VAL A 313 -15.47 10.41 -8.26
C VAL A 313 -15.54 10.92 -6.83
N CYS A 314 -14.46 10.79 -6.05
CA CYS A 314 -14.38 11.32 -4.68
C CYS A 314 -14.70 12.82 -4.66
N ARG A 315 -14.11 13.62 -5.55
CA ARG A 315 -14.38 15.04 -5.67
C ARG A 315 -15.85 15.32 -6.00
N ALA A 316 -16.46 14.56 -6.91
CA ALA A 316 -17.87 14.74 -7.29
C ALA A 316 -18.84 14.49 -6.12
N TYR A 317 -18.49 13.59 -5.21
CA TYR A 317 -19.26 13.29 -4.01
C TYR A 317 -18.83 14.10 -2.77
N GLY A 318 -17.85 15.00 -2.90
CA GLY A 318 -17.30 15.75 -1.76
C GLY A 318 -16.55 14.90 -0.75
N ARG A 319 -16.00 13.76 -1.19
CA ARG A 319 -15.22 12.83 -0.35
C ARG A 319 -13.72 13.09 -0.50
N GLY A 320 -12.98 12.81 0.58
CA GLY A 320 -11.53 12.86 0.58
C GLY A 320 -10.91 11.68 -0.16
N LEU A 321 -9.71 11.88 -0.66
CA LEU A 321 -8.85 10.84 -1.19
C LEU A 321 -7.50 10.88 -0.46
N SER A 322 -6.98 9.72 -0.15
CA SER A 322 -5.58 9.45 0.20
C SER A 322 -5.13 8.17 -0.50
N MET A 323 -3.93 7.69 -0.22
CA MET A 323 -3.42 6.47 -0.84
C MET A 323 -2.86 5.53 0.22
N HIS A 324 -3.29 4.28 0.14
CA HIS A 324 -2.84 3.17 0.98
C HIS A 324 -1.50 2.62 0.47
N SER A 325 -0.70 2.09 1.36
CA SER A 325 0.54 1.37 1.07
C SER A 325 0.60 0.04 1.81
N ASN A 326 1.16 -0.97 1.17
CA ASN A 326 1.41 -2.27 1.78
C ASN A 326 2.72 -2.85 1.25
N THR A 327 3.81 -2.73 2.03
CA THR A 327 5.16 -3.24 1.69
C THR A 327 5.67 -2.80 0.30
N HIS A 328 5.32 -1.59 -0.13
CA HIS A 328 5.80 -1.02 -1.40
C HIS A 328 7.31 -0.83 -1.37
N LEU A 329 7.99 -1.18 -2.45
CA LEU A 329 9.37 -0.80 -2.74
C LEU A 329 9.41 0.51 -3.54
N GLY A 330 10.59 0.94 -3.93
CA GLY A 330 10.80 2.22 -4.57
C GLY A 330 10.09 2.41 -5.90
N ILE A 331 9.87 1.34 -6.68
CA ILE A 331 9.12 1.42 -7.95
C ILE A 331 7.65 1.78 -7.67
N SER A 332 7.00 1.10 -6.73
CA SER A 332 5.62 1.39 -6.35
C SER A 332 5.48 2.74 -5.65
N LEU A 333 6.44 3.12 -4.80
CA LEU A 333 6.44 4.43 -4.13
C LEU A 333 6.59 5.57 -5.16
N ALA A 334 7.48 5.42 -6.15
CA ALA A 334 7.62 6.37 -7.24
C ALA A 334 6.32 6.50 -8.05
N ALA A 335 5.71 5.37 -8.42
CA ALA A 335 4.44 5.35 -9.16
C ALA A 335 3.32 6.04 -8.38
N MET A 336 3.20 5.76 -7.08
CA MET A 336 2.22 6.41 -6.19
C MET A 336 2.49 7.91 -6.08
N THR A 337 3.74 8.33 -5.91
CA THR A 337 4.13 9.74 -5.86
C THR A 337 3.78 10.46 -7.16
N GLN A 338 4.07 9.84 -8.32
CA GLN A 338 3.76 10.40 -9.64
C GLN A 338 2.24 10.63 -9.83
N VAL A 339 1.39 9.68 -9.48
CA VAL A 339 -0.06 9.83 -9.62
C VAL A 339 -0.63 10.77 -8.57
N ALA A 340 -0.19 10.70 -7.33
CA ALA A 340 -0.61 11.56 -6.23
C ALA A 340 -0.34 13.05 -6.54
N ALA A 341 0.78 13.33 -7.20
CA ALA A 341 1.13 14.68 -7.62
C ALA A 341 0.14 15.30 -8.61
N THR A 342 -0.65 14.49 -9.32
CA THR A 342 -1.63 14.95 -10.31
C THR A 342 -3.06 15.12 -9.76
N VAL A 343 -3.27 14.80 -8.48
CA VAL A 343 -4.59 14.89 -7.82
C VAL A 343 -4.72 16.25 -7.13
N ASP A 344 -5.62 17.12 -7.62
CA ASP A 344 -5.82 18.48 -7.08
C ASP A 344 -6.15 18.47 -5.59
N ASP A 345 -7.15 17.67 -5.18
CA ASP A 345 -7.73 17.66 -3.84
C ASP A 345 -7.21 16.51 -2.98
N LEU A 346 -5.88 16.28 -3.01
CA LEU A 346 -5.21 15.35 -2.11
C LEU A 346 -4.85 16.07 -0.79
N ARG A 347 -5.77 16.03 0.16
CA ARG A 347 -5.67 16.76 1.45
C ARG A 347 -5.01 15.94 2.54
N TYR A 348 -5.03 14.63 2.40
CA TYR A 348 -4.54 13.68 3.40
C TYR A 348 -3.20 13.12 2.96
N ALA A 349 -2.23 13.07 3.87
CA ALA A 349 -0.95 12.42 3.61
C ALA A 349 -1.17 10.97 3.18
N CYS A 350 -0.42 10.50 2.19
CA CYS A 350 -0.48 9.10 1.76
C CYS A 350 0.18 8.18 2.80
N ASP A 351 -0.24 6.93 2.86
CA ASP A 351 0.46 5.93 3.67
C ASP A 351 1.77 5.49 3.02
N THR A 352 2.73 5.07 3.83
CA THR A 352 3.94 4.44 3.34
C THR A 352 4.54 3.44 4.32
N HIS A 353 4.83 2.23 3.85
CA HIS A 353 5.65 1.23 4.56
C HIS A 353 7.14 1.38 4.26
N TYR A 354 7.50 2.23 3.33
CA TYR A 354 8.85 2.32 2.80
C TYR A 354 9.95 2.56 3.83
N PRO A 355 9.74 3.36 4.90
CA PRO A 355 10.74 3.50 5.96
C PRO A 355 11.08 2.19 6.70
N TRP A 356 10.15 1.22 6.71
CA TRP A 356 10.38 -0.09 7.30
C TRP A 356 11.25 -1.00 6.44
N GLN A 357 11.31 -0.72 5.12
CA GLN A 357 12.07 -1.55 4.18
C GLN A 357 13.55 -1.14 4.22
N GLN A 358 14.42 -2.07 4.58
CA GLN A 358 15.87 -1.87 4.54
C GLN A 358 16.47 -2.21 3.17
N GLU A 359 15.75 -2.99 2.37
CA GLU A 359 16.15 -3.47 1.05
C GLU A 359 15.26 -2.86 -0.03
N ASP A 360 15.84 -2.67 -1.21
CA ASP A 360 15.15 -2.19 -2.40
C ASP A 360 15.75 -2.79 -3.66
N VAL A 361 15.08 -2.53 -4.78
CA VAL A 361 15.52 -2.92 -6.14
C VAL A 361 15.84 -1.73 -7.02
N ILE A 362 15.78 -0.50 -6.48
CA ILE A 362 16.18 0.70 -7.21
C ILE A 362 17.56 1.17 -6.77
N ALA A 363 18.31 1.79 -7.70
CA ALA A 363 19.70 2.18 -7.49
C ALA A 363 19.85 3.24 -6.38
N GLU A 364 18.93 4.18 -6.31
CA GLU A 364 18.90 5.26 -5.30
C GLU A 364 17.56 5.23 -4.56
N ARG A 365 17.61 5.04 -3.24
CA ARG A 365 16.40 5.01 -2.42
C ARG A 365 15.72 6.38 -2.40
N LEU A 366 14.38 6.37 -2.47
CA LEU A 366 13.60 7.60 -2.32
C LEU A 366 13.71 8.14 -0.89
N ALA A 367 14.00 9.42 -0.76
CA ALA A 367 14.17 10.08 0.52
C ALA A 367 12.89 10.80 0.96
N PHE A 368 12.62 10.79 2.27
CA PHE A 368 11.60 11.64 2.87
C PHE A 368 12.24 12.91 3.41
N THR A 369 11.73 14.06 2.99
CA THR A 369 12.13 15.37 3.48
C THR A 369 10.88 16.10 4.01
N ALA A 370 10.90 16.45 5.28
CA ALA A 370 9.73 17.05 5.96
C ALA A 370 8.44 16.22 5.80
N GLY A 371 8.56 14.88 5.80
CA GLY A 371 7.44 13.94 5.64
C GLY A 371 6.94 13.78 4.21
N ALA A 372 7.63 14.32 3.22
CA ALA A 372 7.23 14.27 1.83
C ALA A 372 8.29 13.62 0.94
N VAL A 373 7.86 13.06 -0.18
CA VAL A 373 8.72 12.61 -1.29
C VAL A 373 8.61 13.61 -2.43
N GLU A 374 9.75 14.07 -2.95
CA GLU A 374 9.83 14.96 -4.10
C GLU A 374 9.32 14.25 -5.36
N VAL A 375 8.56 14.97 -6.18
CA VAL A 375 8.02 14.45 -7.45
C VAL A 375 9.08 14.60 -8.53
N SER A 376 9.65 13.49 -8.95
CA SER A 376 10.68 13.48 -9.99
C SER A 376 10.17 13.98 -11.33
N ASP A 377 10.93 14.87 -11.97
CA ASP A 377 10.73 15.31 -13.35
C ASP A 377 11.58 14.49 -14.36
N THR A 378 12.31 13.48 -13.89
CA THR A 378 13.05 12.55 -14.75
C THR A 378 12.09 11.73 -15.61
N PRO A 379 12.42 11.46 -16.89
CA PRO A 379 11.56 10.65 -17.77
C PRO A 379 11.17 9.30 -17.17
N GLY A 380 9.91 8.91 -17.34
CA GLY A 380 9.33 7.72 -16.74
C GLY A 380 8.97 7.94 -15.26
N LEU A 381 9.21 6.94 -14.43
CA LEU A 381 9.00 7.00 -12.98
C LEU A 381 10.08 7.79 -12.24
N GLY A 382 11.23 8.02 -12.90
CA GLY A 382 12.37 8.68 -12.28
C GLY A 382 13.21 7.78 -11.38
N VAL A 383 13.12 6.47 -11.54
CA VAL A 383 13.92 5.47 -10.80
C VAL A 383 14.62 4.53 -11.78
N GLU A 384 15.79 4.02 -11.37
CA GLU A 384 16.57 3.05 -12.11
C GLU A 384 16.70 1.74 -11.34
N LEU A 385 16.66 0.61 -12.03
CA LEU A 385 16.75 -0.72 -11.44
C LEU A 385 18.19 -1.06 -11.02
N ASP A 386 18.35 -1.48 -9.77
CA ASP A 386 19.57 -2.12 -9.27
C ASP A 386 19.53 -3.61 -9.64
N ARG A 387 20.28 -3.98 -10.68
CA ARG A 387 20.36 -5.36 -11.19
C ARG A 387 20.95 -6.34 -10.19
N ASP A 388 21.92 -5.90 -9.41
CA ASP A 388 22.61 -6.74 -8.43
C ASP A 388 21.69 -6.99 -7.22
N ALA A 389 20.99 -5.98 -6.73
CA ALA A 389 19.97 -6.13 -5.70
C ALA A 389 18.83 -7.05 -6.17
N LEU A 390 18.31 -6.83 -7.37
CA LEU A 390 17.26 -7.68 -7.95
C LEU A 390 17.70 -9.15 -8.02
N ALA A 391 18.90 -9.42 -8.52
CA ALA A 391 19.44 -10.78 -8.63
C ALA A 391 19.62 -11.43 -7.25
N ARG A 392 20.16 -10.71 -6.26
CA ARG A 392 20.35 -11.20 -4.88
C ARG A 392 19.02 -11.56 -4.23
N LEU A 393 18.02 -10.70 -4.35
CA LEU A 393 16.69 -10.90 -3.74
C LEU A 393 15.90 -12.01 -4.46
N HIS A 394 16.11 -12.19 -5.76
CA HIS A 394 15.57 -13.31 -6.52
C HIS A 394 16.18 -14.65 -6.13
N GLU A 395 17.52 -14.72 -5.91
CA GLU A 395 18.17 -15.94 -5.41
C GLU A 395 17.64 -16.31 -4.01
N ARG A 396 17.37 -15.33 -3.14
CA ARG A 396 16.69 -15.57 -1.86
C ARG A 396 15.29 -16.19 -2.07
N TRP A 397 14.53 -15.69 -3.01
CA TRP A 397 13.20 -16.24 -3.34
C TRP A 397 13.30 -17.70 -3.81
N LYS A 398 14.31 -18.05 -4.59
CA LYS A 398 14.56 -19.44 -5.01
C LYS A 398 14.90 -20.34 -3.84
N ALA A 399 15.73 -19.84 -2.94
CA ALA A 399 16.24 -20.60 -1.79
C ALA A 399 15.17 -20.83 -0.69
N MET A 400 14.13 -19.99 -0.62
CA MET A 400 13.13 -19.99 0.45
C MET A 400 11.70 -20.22 -0.05
N PRO A 401 11.35 -21.40 -0.59
CA PRO A 401 10.05 -21.66 -1.22
C PRO A 401 8.84 -21.50 -0.27
N HIS A 402 9.02 -21.71 1.03
CA HIS A 402 7.96 -21.58 2.04
C HIS A 402 7.59 -20.12 2.38
N HIS A 403 8.36 -19.14 1.90
CA HIS A 403 8.03 -17.72 2.03
C HIS A 403 7.41 -17.10 0.77
N ARG A 404 7.05 -17.92 -0.24
CA ARG A 404 6.43 -17.45 -1.49
C ARG A 404 4.95 -17.11 -1.37
N ILE A 405 4.38 -17.29 -0.19
CA ILE A 405 3.02 -16.91 0.17
C ILE A 405 3.12 -16.14 1.47
N ARG A 406 2.47 -14.99 1.56
CA ARG A 406 2.41 -14.23 2.80
C ARG A 406 1.47 -14.91 3.79
N ASP A 407 2.00 -15.29 4.94
CA ASP A 407 1.25 -15.98 6.00
C ASP A 407 1.69 -15.50 7.40
N ASP A 408 1.15 -14.35 7.82
CA ASP A 408 1.42 -13.74 9.13
C ASP A 408 0.87 -14.59 10.28
N VAL A 409 -0.22 -15.34 10.04
CA VAL A 409 -0.81 -16.25 11.04
C VAL A 409 0.12 -17.43 11.31
N ALA A 410 0.72 -18.03 10.28
CA ALA A 410 1.68 -19.10 10.46
C ALA A 410 2.96 -18.61 11.17
N ALA A 411 3.39 -17.38 10.91
CA ALA A 411 4.49 -16.75 11.62
C ALA A 411 4.15 -16.59 13.12
N LEU A 412 2.93 -16.12 13.44
CA LEU A 412 2.45 -16.00 14.81
C LEU A 412 2.36 -17.35 15.52
N ARG A 413 1.80 -18.37 14.87
CA ARG A 413 1.72 -19.74 15.43
C ARG A 413 3.09 -20.33 15.73
N ARG A 414 4.08 -20.08 14.87
CA ARG A 414 5.47 -20.50 15.11
C ARG A 414 6.12 -19.75 16.29
N ALA A 415 5.68 -18.52 16.54
CA ALA A 415 6.15 -17.73 17.69
C ALA A 415 5.77 -18.33 19.06
N GLY A 416 4.70 -19.12 19.09
CA GLY A 416 4.15 -19.73 20.32
C GLY A 416 3.14 -18.83 21.05
N PRO A 417 2.38 -19.44 21.98
CA PRO A 417 1.27 -18.77 22.65
C PRO A 417 1.72 -17.59 23.55
N ASP A 418 2.91 -17.64 24.12
CA ASP A 418 3.43 -16.57 24.99
C ASP A 418 3.77 -15.28 24.21
N ARG A 419 3.72 -15.33 22.90
CA ARG A 419 3.96 -14.20 22.01
C ARG A 419 2.73 -13.79 21.20
N ALA A 420 1.61 -14.47 21.41
CA ALA A 420 0.36 -14.11 20.78
C ALA A 420 -0.20 -12.85 21.44
N ILE A 421 -0.24 -11.75 20.70
CA ILE A 421 -1.03 -10.57 21.04
C ILE A 421 -2.24 -10.65 20.12
N MET A 422 -3.41 -10.90 20.70
CA MET A 422 -4.67 -11.04 19.96
C MET A 422 -5.65 -10.02 20.51
N PRO A 423 -6.28 -9.19 19.67
CA PRO A 423 -7.40 -8.37 20.11
C PRO A 423 -8.58 -9.29 20.49
N GLU A 424 -9.27 -8.97 21.59
CA GLU A 424 -10.53 -9.61 21.96
C GLU A 424 -11.67 -9.15 21.06
#